data_574648a6cc0ddd1eae340020928c56df
#
_entry.id   574648a6cc0ddd1eae340020928c56df
#
_cell.length_a   1.000
_cell.length_b   1.000
_cell.length_c   1.000
_cell.angle_alpha   90.00
_cell.angle_beta   90.00
_cell.angle_gamma   90.00
#
_symmetry.space_group_name_H-M   'P 1'
#
loop_
_entity.id
_entity.type
_entity.pdbx_description
1 polymer ?
#
loop_
_entity_poly.entity_id
_entity_poly.type
_entity_poly.pdbx_seq_one_letter_code
_entity_poly.pdbx_strand_id
1 'polypeptide(L)'
;MARFVELRRHTDNDGDVLSGDGVAAALRLGAGLAGGYRVAVSTGAQRATQTVGCLLAALGQPVPDGVVVEAGLRSQREDRWRTVAREAGGGDLAAMRAVDPGFVDEEAAALGVALGRVLERLGDGDRALAVGHSPTNEAAVLGLTGEQVAPLAKGAGILVTQDQGTYRVEPLDP
;
A
#
# COMPACT_ATOMS: atom_id res chain seq x y z
N MET A 1 -13.86 14.37 -11.85
CA MET A 1 -13.91 14.24 -10.38
C MET A 1 -12.80 13.29 -9.93
N ALA A 2 -12.33 13.43 -8.70
CA ALA A 2 -11.19 12.68 -8.20
C ALA A 2 -11.53 11.24 -7.82
N ARG A 3 -10.52 10.33 -7.92
CA ARG A 3 -10.51 8.98 -7.40
C ARG A 3 -9.44 8.89 -6.33
N PHE A 4 -9.66 8.05 -5.31
CA PHE A 4 -8.79 8.01 -4.14
C PHE A 4 -8.36 6.58 -3.82
N VAL A 5 -7.06 6.37 -3.62
CA VAL A 5 -6.53 5.12 -3.06
C VAL A 5 -5.80 5.43 -1.76
N GLU A 6 -6.30 4.88 -0.66
CA GLU A 6 -5.62 4.84 0.62
C GLU A 6 -4.77 3.58 0.66
N LEU A 7 -3.47 3.72 0.39
CA LEU A 7 -2.51 2.63 0.33
C LEU A 7 -1.74 2.53 1.64
N ARG A 8 -2.00 1.48 2.43
CA ARG A 8 -1.40 1.29 3.75
C ARG A 8 -0.40 0.13 3.77
N ARG A 9 0.61 0.26 4.61
CA ARG A 9 1.46 -0.86 4.99
C ARG A 9 0.71 -1.73 5.99
N HIS A 10 0.81 -3.08 5.87
CA HIS A 10 0.29 -3.99 6.88
C HIS A 10 0.82 -3.67 8.28
N THR A 11 0.06 -4.01 9.31
CA THR A 11 0.46 -3.84 10.71
C THR A 11 1.50 -4.88 11.14
N ASP A 12 1.88 -4.92 12.42
CA ASP A 12 2.94 -5.79 12.89
C ASP A 12 2.66 -7.27 12.64
N ASN A 13 3.72 -8.04 12.33
CA ASN A 13 3.61 -9.41 11.85
C ASN A 13 4.75 -10.28 12.38
N ASP A 14 4.45 -11.59 12.47
CA ASP A 14 5.41 -12.66 12.65
C ASP A 14 5.36 -13.57 11.40
N GLY A 15 6.41 -13.53 10.60
CA GLY A 15 6.38 -14.17 9.29
C GLY A 15 5.29 -13.60 8.38
N ASP A 16 4.40 -14.44 7.86
CA ASP A 16 3.29 -14.00 6.98
C ASP A 16 1.94 -13.85 7.70
N VAL A 17 1.90 -13.89 9.02
CA VAL A 17 0.70 -13.64 9.84
C VAL A 17 0.87 -12.40 10.70
N LEU A 18 -0.22 -11.73 11.04
CA LEU A 18 -0.17 -10.64 12.02
C LEU A 18 0.18 -11.19 13.41
N SER A 19 1.00 -10.43 14.14
CA SER A 19 1.17 -10.64 15.58
C SER A 19 -0.10 -10.20 16.33
N GLY A 20 -0.21 -10.56 17.61
CA GLY A 20 -1.30 -10.06 18.45
C GLY A 20 -1.34 -8.54 18.52
N ASP A 21 -0.18 -7.89 18.62
CA ASP A 21 -0.05 -6.44 18.59
C ASP A 21 -0.45 -5.87 17.22
N GLY A 22 -0.13 -6.58 16.13
CA GLY A 22 -0.54 -6.21 14.78
C GLY A 22 -2.05 -6.24 14.58
N VAL A 23 -2.72 -7.26 15.10
CA VAL A 23 -4.19 -7.35 15.10
C VAL A 23 -4.80 -6.18 15.89
N ALA A 24 -4.31 -5.94 17.12
CA ALA A 24 -4.80 -4.85 17.95
C ALA A 24 -4.58 -3.48 17.29
N ALA A 25 -3.42 -3.27 16.65
CA ALA A 25 -3.11 -2.03 15.93
C ALA A 25 -4.03 -1.84 14.72
N ALA A 26 -4.27 -2.89 13.93
CA ALA A 26 -5.17 -2.84 12.77
C ALA A 26 -6.62 -2.54 13.18
N LEU A 27 -7.11 -3.12 14.28
CA LEU A 27 -8.45 -2.83 14.80
C LEU A 27 -8.57 -1.36 15.27
N ARG A 28 -7.57 -0.84 15.99
CA ARG A 28 -7.55 0.58 16.39
C ARG A 28 -7.54 1.52 15.18
N LEU A 29 -6.69 1.23 14.20
CA LEU A 29 -6.60 2.01 12.98
C LEU A 29 -7.91 1.98 12.21
N GLY A 30 -8.52 0.81 12.05
CA GLY A 30 -9.79 0.62 11.35
C GLY A 30 -10.93 1.43 11.96
N ALA A 31 -10.99 1.53 13.29
CA ALA A 31 -11.99 2.33 14.00
C ALA A 31 -11.86 3.84 13.70
N GLY A 32 -10.67 4.32 13.31
CA GLY A 32 -10.41 5.73 12.97
C GLY A 32 -10.47 6.06 11.48
N LEU A 33 -10.70 5.08 10.61
CA LEU A 33 -10.76 5.30 9.16
C LEU A 33 -11.99 6.13 8.78
N ALA A 34 -11.83 6.97 7.75
CA ALA A 34 -12.93 7.79 7.23
C ALA A 34 -14.09 6.97 6.63
N GLY A 35 -13.79 5.79 6.12
CA GLY A 35 -14.78 4.93 5.48
C GLY A 35 -15.15 5.35 4.06
N GLY A 36 -16.31 4.87 3.58
CA GLY A 36 -16.79 5.16 2.23
C GLY A 36 -15.98 4.45 1.13
N TYR A 37 -15.33 3.33 1.45
CA TYR A 37 -14.57 2.57 0.46
C TYR A 37 -15.50 1.78 -0.46
N ARG A 38 -15.28 1.92 -1.75
CA ARG A 38 -15.94 1.15 -2.80
C ARG A 38 -15.43 -0.28 -2.84
N VAL A 39 -14.11 -0.42 -2.73
CA VAL A 39 -13.38 -1.69 -2.79
C VAL A 39 -12.25 -1.70 -1.77
N ALA A 40 -11.95 -2.87 -1.21
CA ALA A 40 -10.75 -3.10 -0.43
C ALA A 40 -9.81 -4.06 -1.19
N VAL A 41 -8.52 -3.80 -1.12
CA VAL A 41 -7.50 -4.49 -1.93
C VAL A 41 -6.40 -5.05 -1.02
N SER A 42 -6.09 -6.34 -1.21
CA SER A 42 -4.94 -7.00 -0.61
C SER A 42 -3.94 -7.38 -1.70
N THR A 43 -2.67 -7.44 -1.37
CA THR A 43 -1.62 -8.01 -2.23
C THR A 43 -1.69 -9.54 -2.37
N GLY A 44 -2.54 -10.19 -1.56
CA GLY A 44 -2.63 -11.65 -1.47
C GLY A 44 -1.70 -12.26 -0.41
N ALA A 45 -0.73 -11.52 0.14
CA ALA A 45 0.02 -11.98 1.31
C ALA A 45 -0.93 -12.09 2.52
N GLN A 46 -0.74 -13.11 3.35
CA GLN A 46 -1.64 -13.34 4.49
C GLN A 46 -1.66 -12.16 5.46
N ARG A 47 -0.51 -11.60 5.80
CA ARG A 47 -0.40 -10.41 6.67
C ARG A 47 -1.14 -9.17 6.11
N ALA A 48 -1.12 -8.97 4.79
CA ALA A 48 -1.87 -7.90 4.15
C ALA A 48 -3.39 -8.16 4.18
N THR A 49 -3.81 -9.37 3.88
CA THR A 49 -5.22 -9.79 3.90
C THR A 49 -5.80 -9.73 5.31
N GLN A 50 -5.06 -10.17 6.33
CA GLN A 50 -5.47 -10.06 7.72
C GLN A 50 -5.59 -8.61 8.17
N THR A 51 -4.66 -7.74 7.76
CA THR A 51 -4.75 -6.30 8.05
C THR A 51 -6.03 -5.72 7.44
N VAL A 52 -6.31 -5.98 6.16
CA VAL A 52 -7.57 -5.56 5.51
C VAL A 52 -8.77 -6.03 6.31
N GLY A 53 -8.81 -7.31 6.69
CA GLY A 53 -9.92 -7.88 7.46
C GLY A 53 -10.15 -7.17 8.79
N CYS A 54 -9.08 -6.91 9.55
CA CYS A 54 -9.17 -6.18 10.83
C CYS A 54 -9.62 -4.72 10.63
N LEU A 55 -9.09 -4.03 9.62
CA LEU A 55 -9.50 -2.65 9.30
C LEU A 55 -10.99 -2.58 9.00
N LEU A 56 -11.48 -3.47 8.12
CA LEU A 56 -12.89 -3.48 7.72
C LEU A 56 -13.82 -3.91 8.86
N ALA A 57 -13.41 -4.88 9.67
CA ALA A 57 -14.18 -5.32 10.84
C ALA A 57 -14.38 -4.18 11.85
N ALA A 58 -13.31 -3.42 12.13
CA ALA A 58 -13.37 -2.29 13.06
C ALA A 58 -14.11 -1.07 12.46
N LEU A 59 -13.96 -0.83 11.16
CA LEU A 59 -14.70 0.21 10.45
C LEU A 59 -16.22 -0.02 10.51
N GLY A 60 -16.67 -1.27 10.40
CA GLY A 60 -18.08 -1.65 10.49
C GLY A 60 -18.96 -1.12 9.36
N GLN A 61 -18.39 -0.69 8.25
CA GLN A 61 -19.11 -0.22 7.07
C GLN A 61 -19.07 -1.22 5.93
N PRO A 62 -20.10 -1.33 5.11
CA PRO A 62 -20.08 -2.18 3.92
C PRO A 62 -19.09 -1.65 2.89
N VAL A 63 -18.44 -2.59 2.18
CA VAL A 63 -17.60 -2.33 1.03
C VAL A 63 -18.27 -2.97 -0.18
N PRO A 64 -18.96 -2.19 -1.04
CA PRO A 64 -19.87 -2.73 -2.06
C PRO A 64 -19.23 -3.76 -3.01
N ASP A 65 -17.98 -3.51 -3.45
CA ASP A 65 -17.27 -4.41 -4.37
C ASP A 65 -16.39 -5.44 -3.62
N GLY A 66 -16.50 -5.50 -2.27
CA GLY A 66 -15.84 -6.48 -1.43
C GLY A 66 -14.32 -6.33 -1.36
N VAL A 67 -13.66 -7.44 -1.03
CA VAL A 67 -12.19 -7.54 -0.97
C VAL A 67 -11.67 -8.25 -2.21
N VAL A 68 -10.74 -7.62 -2.91
CA VAL A 68 -10.08 -8.19 -4.09
C VAL A 68 -8.58 -8.33 -3.87
N VAL A 69 -7.95 -9.25 -4.60
CA VAL A 69 -6.51 -9.41 -4.61
C VAL A 69 -5.93 -8.73 -5.86
N GLU A 70 -5.00 -7.80 -5.65
CA GLU A 70 -4.14 -7.25 -6.70
C GLU A 70 -2.70 -7.75 -6.46
N ALA A 71 -2.41 -8.94 -7.00
CA ALA A 71 -1.13 -9.61 -6.81
C ALA A 71 0.06 -8.80 -7.35
N GLY A 72 -0.17 -7.93 -8.33
CA GLY A 72 0.85 -7.06 -8.89
C GLY A 72 1.38 -5.99 -7.92
N LEU A 73 0.70 -5.75 -6.79
CA LEU A 73 1.19 -4.89 -5.70
C LEU A 73 2.18 -5.62 -4.77
N ARG A 74 2.45 -6.90 -5.01
CA ARG A 74 3.46 -7.68 -4.30
C ARG A 74 4.62 -7.98 -5.22
N SER A 75 5.84 -7.62 -4.80
CA SER A 75 7.03 -8.02 -5.53
C SER A 75 7.26 -9.53 -5.44
N GLN A 76 7.60 -10.15 -6.57
CA GLN A 76 8.06 -11.53 -6.60
C GLN A 76 9.56 -11.64 -6.25
N ARG A 77 10.22 -10.51 -6.01
CA ARG A 77 11.66 -10.38 -5.76
C ARG A 77 11.93 -9.83 -4.36
N GLU A 78 11.14 -10.24 -3.36
CA GLU A 78 11.25 -9.76 -1.98
C GLU A 78 12.65 -9.95 -1.38
N ASP A 79 13.37 -11.04 -1.74
CA ASP A 79 14.73 -11.28 -1.28
C ASP A 79 15.71 -10.23 -1.84
N ARG A 80 15.52 -9.80 -3.10
CA ARG A 80 16.34 -8.73 -3.67
C ARG A 80 16.07 -7.40 -2.98
N TRP A 81 14.80 -7.09 -2.69
CA TRP A 81 14.45 -5.91 -1.89
C TRP A 81 15.13 -5.90 -0.53
N ARG A 82 15.16 -7.04 0.18
CA ARG A 82 15.86 -7.17 1.48
C ARG A 82 17.36 -6.95 1.35
N THR A 83 17.96 -7.46 0.28
CA THR A 83 19.41 -7.29 0.02
C THR A 83 19.72 -5.83 -0.24
N VAL A 84 18.99 -5.18 -1.14
CA VAL A 84 19.19 -3.76 -1.48
C VAL A 84 18.95 -2.86 -0.27
N ALA A 85 17.93 -3.13 0.54
CA ALA A 85 17.67 -2.39 1.78
C ALA A 85 18.84 -2.50 2.77
N ARG A 86 19.42 -3.70 2.91
CA ARG A 86 20.58 -3.90 3.78
C ARG A 86 21.81 -3.14 3.27
N GLU A 87 22.07 -3.18 1.98
CA GLU A 87 23.18 -2.44 1.34
C GLU A 87 22.97 -0.92 1.44
N ALA A 88 21.74 -0.45 1.37
CA ALA A 88 21.38 0.96 1.52
C ALA A 88 21.37 1.46 2.97
N GLY A 89 21.49 0.54 3.95
CA GLY A 89 21.43 0.88 5.37
C GLY A 89 20.04 1.15 5.91
N GLY A 90 18.97 0.76 5.20
CA GLY A 90 17.60 0.94 5.65
C GLY A 90 16.56 0.89 4.54
N GLY A 91 15.31 1.23 4.90
CA GLY A 91 14.14 1.14 4.02
C GLY A 91 13.85 2.39 3.17
N ASP A 92 14.74 3.37 3.14
CA ASP A 92 14.56 4.56 2.30
C ASP A 92 14.71 4.22 0.82
N LEU A 93 13.66 4.50 0.03
CA LEU A 93 13.61 4.13 -1.37
C LEU A 93 14.65 4.88 -2.22
N ALA A 94 14.95 6.15 -1.88
CA ALA A 94 15.96 6.92 -2.59
C ALA A 94 17.36 6.34 -2.37
N ALA A 95 17.67 5.91 -1.13
CA ALA A 95 18.92 5.25 -0.82
C ALA A 95 19.03 3.88 -1.52
N MET A 96 17.95 3.10 -1.54
CA MET A 96 17.90 1.84 -2.28
C MET A 96 18.10 2.04 -3.79
N ARG A 97 17.48 3.06 -4.36
CA ARG A 97 17.63 3.41 -5.78
C ARG A 97 19.05 3.84 -6.12
N ALA A 98 19.76 4.49 -5.19
CA ALA A 98 21.17 4.81 -5.36
C ALA A 98 22.06 3.57 -5.38
N VAL A 99 21.70 2.51 -4.65
CA VAL A 99 22.41 1.22 -4.62
C VAL A 99 22.16 0.40 -5.89
N ASP A 100 20.89 0.24 -6.28
CA ASP A 100 20.51 -0.55 -7.46
C ASP A 100 19.39 0.16 -8.24
N PRO A 101 19.74 1.19 -9.05
CA PRO A 101 18.74 1.96 -9.77
C PRO A 101 17.95 1.12 -10.78
N GLY A 102 18.59 0.18 -11.46
CA GLY A 102 17.94 -0.66 -12.46
C GLY A 102 16.85 -1.54 -11.84
N PHE A 103 17.16 -2.18 -10.74
CA PHE A 103 16.20 -3.01 -10.00
C PHE A 103 15.03 -2.18 -9.46
N VAL A 104 15.31 -1.08 -8.78
CA VAL A 104 14.28 -0.24 -8.15
C VAL A 104 13.38 0.39 -9.20
N ASP A 105 13.93 0.89 -10.31
CA ASP A 105 13.13 1.50 -11.38
C ASP A 105 12.25 0.48 -12.11
N GLU A 106 12.76 -0.74 -12.35
CA GLU A 106 11.97 -1.85 -12.95
C GLU A 106 10.80 -2.25 -12.05
N GLU A 107 11.07 -2.48 -10.76
CA GLU A 107 10.05 -2.84 -9.78
C GLU A 107 9.03 -1.71 -9.59
N ALA A 108 9.49 -0.45 -9.48
CA ALA A 108 8.60 0.71 -9.36
C ALA A 108 7.65 0.82 -10.56
N ALA A 109 8.14 0.62 -11.78
CA ALA A 109 7.31 0.64 -12.97
C ALA A 109 6.22 -0.44 -12.92
N ALA A 110 6.56 -1.68 -12.57
CA ALA A 110 5.61 -2.78 -12.49
C ALA A 110 4.57 -2.58 -11.38
N LEU A 111 5.02 -2.16 -10.19
CA LEU A 111 4.15 -1.87 -9.04
C LEU A 111 3.26 -0.66 -9.30
N GLY A 112 3.77 0.36 -9.99
CA GLY A 112 2.99 1.53 -10.41
C GLY A 112 1.85 1.17 -11.36
N VAL A 113 2.08 0.26 -12.30
CA VAL A 113 1.03 -0.27 -13.17
C VAL A 113 -0.05 -0.99 -12.36
N ALA A 114 0.33 -1.78 -11.35
CA ALA A 114 -0.63 -2.45 -10.48
C ALA A 114 -1.46 -1.46 -9.65
N LEU A 115 -0.85 -0.40 -9.12
CA LEU A 115 -1.56 0.66 -8.42
C LEU A 115 -2.51 1.41 -9.36
N GLY A 116 -2.10 1.64 -10.61
CA GLY A 116 -2.95 2.20 -11.66
C GLY A 116 -4.20 1.36 -11.90
N ARG A 117 -4.07 0.02 -11.95
CA ARG A 117 -5.24 -0.88 -12.09
C ARG A 117 -6.22 -0.78 -10.91
N VAL A 118 -5.74 -0.49 -9.70
CA VAL A 118 -6.65 -0.23 -8.56
C VAL A 118 -7.46 1.04 -8.80
N LEU A 119 -6.82 2.13 -9.27
CA LEU A 119 -7.51 3.37 -9.62
C LEU A 119 -8.52 3.19 -10.77
N GLU A 120 -8.21 2.35 -11.75
CA GLU A 120 -9.10 2.05 -12.89
C GLU A 120 -10.40 1.33 -12.47
N ARG A 121 -10.43 0.67 -11.31
CA ARG A 121 -11.63 0.05 -10.75
C ARG A 121 -12.61 1.08 -10.16
N LEU A 122 -12.17 2.31 -9.95
CA LEU A 122 -12.92 3.35 -9.26
C LEU A 122 -13.65 4.26 -10.26
N GLY A 123 -14.89 4.58 -9.95
CA GLY A 123 -15.59 5.68 -10.56
C GLY A 123 -15.20 7.03 -9.94
N ASP A 124 -15.76 8.09 -10.50
CA ASP A 124 -15.58 9.44 -9.97
C ASP A 124 -16.14 9.57 -8.55
N GLY A 125 -15.31 10.06 -7.64
CA GLY A 125 -15.62 10.21 -6.23
C GLY A 125 -15.39 8.94 -5.39
N ASP A 126 -15.10 7.79 -6.02
CA ASP A 126 -14.88 6.53 -5.31
C ASP A 126 -13.53 6.49 -4.60
N ARG A 127 -13.49 5.68 -3.55
CA ARG A 127 -12.31 5.44 -2.72
C ARG A 127 -12.02 3.93 -2.60
N ALA A 128 -10.74 3.55 -2.70
CA ALA A 128 -10.25 2.21 -2.35
C ALA A 128 -9.40 2.25 -1.08
N LEU A 129 -9.47 1.17 -0.31
CA LEU A 129 -8.52 0.86 0.76
C LEU A 129 -7.62 -0.26 0.25
N ALA A 130 -6.32 -0.02 0.13
CA ALA A 130 -5.36 -1.03 -0.28
C ALA A 130 -4.32 -1.28 0.81
N VAL A 131 -3.96 -2.54 1.05
CA VAL A 131 -2.93 -2.91 2.01
C VAL A 131 -1.83 -3.70 1.32
N GLY A 132 -0.62 -3.20 1.47
CA GLY A 132 0.59 -3.80 0.93
C GLY A 132 1.75 -3.75 1.90
N HIS A 133 2.94 -3.51 1.38
CA HIS A 133 4.21 -3.66 2.07
C HIS A 133 5.10 -2.44 1.86
N SER A 134 6.10 -2.25 2.72
CA SER A 134 7.19 -1.31 2.50
C SER A 134 8.46 -2.13 2.15
N PRO A 135 9.28 -1.73 1.17
CA PRO A 135 9.22 -0.46 0.41
C PRO A 135 8.38 -0.50 -0.88
N THR A 136 7.64 -1.58 -1.13
CA THR A 136 6.92 -1.76 -2.40
C THR A 136 5.74 -0.81 -2.58
N ASN A 137 5.08 -0.37 -1.49
CA ASN A 137 4.07 0.68 -1.57
C ASN A 137 4.67 2.01 -2.05
N GLU A 138 5.82 2.39 -1.48
CA GLU A 138 6.57 3.60 -1.87
C GLU A 138 7.03 3.51 -3.33
N ALA A 139 7.50 2.33 -3.75
CA ALA A 139 7.88 2.08 -5.13
C ALA A 139 6.68 2.14 -6.10
N ALA A 140 5.51 1.64 -5.69
CA ALA A 140 4.29 1.73 -6.48
C ALA A 140 3.86 3.19 -6.70
N VAL A 141 3.96 4.02 -5.68
CA VAL A 141 3.66 5.45 -5.78
C VAL A 141 4.66 6.14 -6.71
N LEU A 142 5.96 5.88 -6.54
CA LEU A 142 7.00 6.41 -7.44
C LEU A 142 6.74 6.03 -8.90
N GLY A 143 6.43 4.76 -9.15
CA GLY A 143 6.19 4.26 -10.51
C GLY A 143 4.93 4.83 -11.17
N LEU A 144 3.89 5.12 -10.38
CA LEU A 144 2.65 5.68 -10.89
C LEU A 144 2.70 7.20 -11.06
N THR A 145 3.30 7.91 -10.09
CA THR A 145 3.18 9.38 -9.97
C THR A 145 4.48 10.13 -10.26
N GLY A 146 5.63 9.44 -10.18
CA GLY A 146 6.94 10.06 -10.20
C GLY A 146 7.37 10.69 -8.87
N GLU A 147 6.51 10.67 -7.83
CA GLU A 147 6.82 11.25 -6.52
C GLU A 147 7.48 10.22 -5.59
N GLN A 148 8.51 10.67 -4.90
CA GLN A 148 9.12 9.90 -3.81
C GLN A 148 8.43 10.20 -2.49
N VAL A 149 8.19 9.16 -1.70
CA VAL A 149 7.61 9.26 -0.37
C VAL A 149 8.56 8.68 0.68
N ALA A 150 8.43 9.16 1.90
CA ALA A 150 9.23 8.66 3.03
C ALA A 150 8.87 7.20 3.36
N PRO A 151 9.79 6.44 4.00
CA PRO A 151 9.53 5.07 4.43
C PRO A 151 8.30 4.98 5.33
N LEU A 152 7.43 4.01 5.05
CA LEU A 152 6.21 3.80 5.82
C LEU A 152 6.47 2.97 7.09
N ALA A 153 6.04 3.47 8.23
CA ALA A 153 5.91 2.66 9.44
C ALA A 153 4.78 1.64 9.29
N LYS A 154 4.73 0.64 10.18
CA LYS A 154 3.64 -0.34 10.23
C LYS A 154 2.29 0.37 10.41
N GLY A 155 1.32 0.07 9.55
CA GLY A 155 0.01 0.71 9.54
C GLY A 155 -0.06 2.09 8.89
N ALA A 156 1.06 2.80 8.74
CA ALA A 156 1.11 4.06 8.02
C ALA A 156 0.76 3.88 6.54
N GLY A 157 0.41 4.95 5.87
CA GLY A 157 -0.04 4.88 4.49
C GLY A 157 0.23 6.13 3.68
N ILE A 158 -0.32 6.09 2.50
CA ILE A 158 -0.25 7.15 1.49
C ILE A 158 -1.65 7.29 0.89
N LEU A 159 -2.18 8.49 0.86
CA LEU A 159 -3.36 8.80 0.06
C LEU A 159 -2.92 9.24 -1.33
N VAL A 160 -3.28 8.47 -2.33
CA VAL A 160 -3.09 8.84 -3.73
C VAL A 160 -4.41 9.34 -4.28
N THR A 161 -4.44 10.58 -4.71
CA THR A 161 -5.59 11.20 -5.37
C THR A 161 -5.28 11.37 -6.85
N GLN A 162 -6.16 10.87 -7.71
CA GLN A 162 -6.10 11.10 -9.14
C GLN A 162 -7.26 12.02 -9.56
N ASP A 163 -6.97 13.16 -10.15
CA ASP A 163 -7.96 14.06 -10.72
C ASP A 163 -7.52 14.57 -12.08
N GLN A 164 -8.36 14.35 -13.09
CA GLN A 164 -8.10 14.80 -14.48
C GLN A 164 -6.69 14.43 -15.01
N GLY A 165 -6.22 13.23 -14.66
CA GLY A 165 -4.90 12.74 -15.11
C GLY A 165 -3.71 13.25 -14.31
N THR A 166 -3.94 14.11 -13.31
CA THR A 166 -2.93 14.54 -12.35
C THR A 166 -3.00 13.74 -11.06
N TYR A 167 -1.87 13.57 -10.39
CA TYR A 167 -1.77 12.89 -9.10
C TYR A 167 -1.39 13.84 -7.98
N ARG A 168 -1.93 13.60 -6.78
CA ARG A 168 -1.49 14.20 -5.53
C ARG A 168 -1.25 13.10 -4.53
N VAL A 169 -0.19 13.22 -3.76
CA VAL A 169 0.26 12.23 -2.79
C VAL A 169 0.34 12.87 -1.41
N GLU A 170 -0.30 12.27 -0.41
CA GLU A 170 -0.33 12.76 0.96
C GLU A 170 -0.01 11.63 1.93
N PRO A 171 0.88 11.84 2.93
CA PRO A 171 1.17 10.83 3.94
C PRO A 171 -0.03 10.63 4.87
N LEU A 172 -0.20 9.39 5.35
CA LEU A 172 -1.19 9.01 6.35
C LEU A 172 -0.50 8.36 7.54
N ASP A 173 -0.77 8.86 8.74
CA ASP A 173 -0.29 8.29 9.99
C ASP A 173 -0.92 6.90 10.25
N PRO A 174 -0.22 6.06 11.06
CA PRO A 174 -0.73 4.76 11.48
C PRO A 174 -1.92 4.85 12.43
#